data_bc164fb4ac67a2ad8f24e8764b5941df
#
_entry.id   bc164fb4ac67a2ad8f24e8764b5941df
#
_cell.length_a   1.000
_cell.length_b   1.000
_cell.length_c   1.000
_cell.angle_alpha   90.00
_cell.angle_beta   90.00
_cell.angle_gamma   90.00
#
_symmetry.space_group_name_H-M   'P 1'
#
loop_
_entity.id
_entity.type
_entity.pdbx_description
1 polymer ?
#
loop_
_entity_poly.entity_id
_entity_poly.type
_entity_poly.pdbx_seq_one_letter_code
_entity_poly.pdbx_strand_id
1 'polypeptide(L)'
;MTACSNSTQTKNDSRPAQAVQNGIQQHVEGKGIVDIPGDYKGELKDLETVKGKVLHIKDGDTIDVNVKGQKQMVRLLLLDTPESVSQKIPPQKMGKEPSSFLKKQLEGKSVTFVYDRGPKEDKYGRKLAYVFCDGIHINELMVKSGYGIIAYISRPNTTILSEMKEAENEAKESKVGVWSIKGFVDEKNQHYNRKDAA
;
A
#
# COMPACT_ATOMS: atom_id res chain seq x y z
N MET A 1 -59.47 9.97 -17.32
CA MET A 1 -58.21 10.68 -17.69
C MET A 1 -57.31 10.62 -16.50
N THR A 2 -56.36 9.73 -16.53
CA THR A 2 -55.49 9.39 -15.39
C THR A 2 -54.08 9.96 -15.68
N ALA A 3 -53.65 10.89 -14.85
CA ALA A 3 -52.34 11.48 -14.97
C ALA A 3 -51.31 10.64 -14.16
N CYS A 4 -50.29 10.08 -14.84
CA CYS A 4 -49.16 9.43 -14.23
C CYS A 4 -48.11 10.49 -13.87
N SER A 5 -47.81 10.58 -12.58
CA SER A 5 -46.64 11.34 -12.06
C SER A 5 -45.42 10.47 -12.08
N ASN A 6 -44.41 10.83 -12.89
CA ASN A 6 -43.07 10.22 -12.87
C ASN A 6 -42.26 10.90 -11.78
N SER A 7 -41.91 10.17 -10.72
CA SER A 7 -40.96 10.58 -9.73
C SER A 7 -39.58 10.04 -10.12
N THR A 8 -38.68 10.91 -10.51
CA THR A 8 -37.26 10.62 -10.78
C THR A 8 -36.52 10.46 -9.45
N GLN A 9 -36.19 9.23 -9.10
CA GLN A 9 -35.29 8.94 -7.99
C GLN A 9 -33.84 9.11 -8.48
N THR A 10 -33.17 10.13 -7.99
CA THR A 10 -31.71 10.27 -8.08
C THR A 10 -31.08 9.25 -7.16
N LYS A 11 -30.44 8.22 -7.75
CA LYS A 11 -29.61 7.28 -7.01
C LYS A 11 -28.30 7.97 -6.64
N ASN A 12 -28.13 8.25 -5.36
CA ASN A 12 -26.86 8.62 -4.76
C ASN A 12 -26.00 7.36 -4.70
N ASP A 13 -25.04 7.24 -5.60
CA ASP A 13 -24.09 6.11 -5.65
C ASP A 13 -22.86 6.46 -4.83
N SER A 14 -22.97 6.27 -3.51
CA SER A 14 -21.85 6.39 -2.56
C SER A 14 -21.24 5.01 -2.33
N ARG A 15 -20.52 4.48 -3.33
CA ARG A 15 -19.71 3.27 -3.20
C ARG A 15 -18.35 3.41 -3.89
N PRO A 16 -17.28 3.61 -3.09
CA PRO A 16 -16.12 2.72 -3.32
C PRO A 16 -15.43 2.19 -2.05
N ALA A 17 -15.61 2.79 -0.88
CA ALA A 17 -14.90 2.32 0.32
C ALA A 17 -15.35 0.95 0.85
N GLN A 18 -16.62 0.58 0.68
CA GLN A 18 -17.14 -0.72 1.15
C GLN A 18 -16.76 -1.90 0.25
N ALA A 19 -16.55 -1.68 -1.04
CA ALA A 19 -16.17 -2.77 -1.96
C ALA A 19 -14.77 -3.30 -1.69
N VAL A 20 -13.83 -2.42 -1.31
CA VAL A 20 -12.47 -2.81 -0.92
C VAL A 20 -12.48 -3.61 0.39
N GLN A 21 -13.33 -3.24 1.35
CA GLN A 21 -13.44 -3.97 2.62
C GLN A 21 -14.11 -5.35 2.46
N ASN A 22 -15.08 -5.49 1.57
CA ASN A 22 -15.76 -6.78 1.34
C ASN A 22 -14.88 -7.79 0.58
N GLY A 23 -13.95 -7.33 -0.26
CA GLY A 23 -12.94 -8.19 -0.90
C GLY A 23 -11.96 -8.84 0.10
N ILE A 24 -11.69 -8.14 1.19
CA ILE A 24 -10.78 -8.60 2.26
C ILE A 24 -11.43 -9.68 3.16
N GLN A 25 -12.74 -9.72 3.29
CA GLN A 25 -13.44 -10.64 4.19
C GLN A 25 -13.76 -12.02 3.59
N GLN A 26 -13.57 -12.25 2.29
CA GLN A 26 -13.96 -13.50 1.64
C GLN A 26 -12.83 -14.53 1.42
N HIS A 27 -11.61 -14.28 1.92
CA HIS A 27 -10.50 -15.23 1.79
C HIS A 27 -9.85 -15.59 3.13
N VAL A 28 -10.64 -16.16 4.05
CA VAL A 28 -10.11 -16.86 5.23
C VAL A 28 -10.73 -18.24 5.29
N GLU A 29 -10.07 -19.20 4.65
CA GLU A 29 -9.91 -20.60 5.10
C GLU A 29 -9.22 -21.40 3.97
N GLY A 30 -7.94 -21.72 4.19
CA GLY A 30 -7.18 -22.58 3.29
C GLY A 30 -5.76 -22.77 3.79
N LYS A 31 -5.53 -23.88 4.47
CA LYS A 31 -4.21 -24.34 4.93
C LYS A 31 -3.24 -24.45 3.75
N GLY A 32 -2.05 -23.87 3.87
CA GLY A 32 -0.89 -24.30 3.11
C GLY A 32 -0.17 -23.20 2.34
N ILE A 33 0.90 -22.71 2.94
CA ILE A 33 2.13 -22.25 2.30
C ILE A 33 2.00 -21.47 1.01
N VAL A 34 2.21 -20.20 1.11
CA VAL A 34 2.58 -19.09 0.25
C VAL A 34 1.49 -18.04 0.17
N ASP A 35 1.66 -17.01 0.98
CA ASP A 35 0.83 -15.81 1.02
C ASP A 35 0.98 -14.90 -0.21
N ILE A 36 1.53 -15.41 -1.31
CA ILE A 36 1.67 -14.69 -2.59
C ILE A 36 0.51 -15.08 -3.48
N PRO A 37 -0.35 -14.15 -3.90
CA PRO A 37 -1.46 -14.41 -4.82
C PRO A 37 -1.00 -15.06 -6.12
N GLY A 38 -1.89 -15.84 -6.74
CA GLY A 38 -1.61 -16.56 -8.00
C GLY A 38 -1.11 -15.65 -9.10
N ASP A 39 -1.64 -14.43 -9.15
CA ASP A 39 -1.33 -13.42 -10.16
C ASP A 39 0.15 -12.97 -10.13
N TYR A 40 0.77 -12.97 -8.94
CA TYR A 40 2.19 -12.62 -8.78
C TYR A 40 3.15 -13.81 -8.84
N LYS A 41 2.66 -15.05 -8.80
CA LYS A 41 3.52 -16.25 -8.73
C LYS A 41 4.45 -16.39 -9.93
N GLY A 42 4.02 -15.96 -11.12
CA GLY A 42 4.82 -16.04 -12.34
C GLY A 42 6.04 -15.14 -12.30
N GLU A 43 5.87 -13.93 -11.84
CA GLU A 43 6.89 -12.87 -11.85
C GLU A 43 7.85 -12.96 -10.68
N LEU A 44 7.34 -13.40 -9.53
CA LEU A 44 8.09 -13.46 -8.27
C LEU A 44 8.65 -14.86 -7.96
N LYS A 45 8.38 -15.89 -8.78
CA LYS A 45 8.68 -17.30 -8.48
C LYS A 45 10.14 -17.60 -8.16
N ASP A 46 11.06 -16.88 -8.80
CA ASP A 46 12.50 -17.10 -8.67
C ASP A 46 13.15 -16.10 -7.69
N LEU A 47 12.36 -15.30 -7.00
CA LEU A 47 12.85 -14.30 -6.06
C LEU A 47 12.94 -14.87 -4.63
N GLU A 48 13.93 -14.39 -3.89
CA GLU A 48 14.09 -14.78 -2.50
C GLU A 48 12.94 -14.28 -1.64
N THR A 49 12.35 -15.20 -0.89
CA THR A 49 11.26 -14.92 0.04
C THR A 49 11.68 -15.15 1.48
N VAL A 50 11.21 -14.31 2.38
CA VAL A 50 11.47 -14.42 3.82
C VAL A 50 10.17 -14.25 4.58
N LYS A 51 9.94 -15.13 5.56
CA LYS A 51 8.79 -15.02 6.48
C LYS A 51 9.21 -14.38 7.80
N GLY A 52 8.33 -13.54 8.32
CA GLY A 52 8.54 -12.92 9.62
C GLY A 52 7.24 -12.50 10.28
N LYS A 53 7.31 -12.18 11.56
CA LYS A 53 6.17 -11.66 12.33
C LYS A 53 6.33 -10.16 12.52
N VAL A 54 5.31 -9.38 12.17
CA VAL A 54 5.31 -7.93 12.35
C VAL A 54 5.32 -7.60 13.83
N LEU A 55 6.29 -6.80 14.25
CA LEU A 55 6.47 -6.33 15.62
C LEU A 55 5.88 -4.95 15.82
N HIS A 56 6.08 -4.07 14.83
CA HIS A 56 5.68 -2.68 14.92
C HIS A 56 5.57 -2.03 13.54
N ILE A 57 4.62 -1.12 13.37
CA ILE A 57 4.51 -0.25 12.20
C ILE A 57 5.23 1.05 12.55
N LYS A 58 6.32 1.32 11.85
CA LYS A 58 7.15 2.49 12.12
C LYS A 58 6.60 3.73 11.42
N ASP A 59 6.19 3.56 10.15
CA ASP A 59 5.58 4.57 9.32
C ASP A 59 4.66 3.91 8.29
N GLY A 60 4.03 4.67 7.40
CA GLY A 60 3.13 4.14 6.37
C GLY A 60 3.80 3.23 5.33
N ASP A 61 5.12 3.23 5.27
CA ASP A 61 5.90 2.45 4.32
C ASP A 61 7.06 1.65 4.95
N THR A 62 7.16 1.65 6.27
CA THR A 62 8.25 1.00 6.99
C THR A 62 7.73 0.22 8.19
N ILE A 63 8.10 -1.05 8.29
CA ILE A 63 7.69 -1.96 9.35
C ILE A 63 8.90 -2.62 10.02
N ASP A 64 8.76 -2.95 11.30
CA ASP A 64 9.70 -3.78 12.05
C ASP A 64 9.17 -5.22 12.08
N VAL A 65 9.98 -6.17 11.69
CA VAL A 65 9.62 -7.59 11.55
C VAL A 65 10.61 -8.46 12.31
N ASN A 66 10.11 -9.46 13.03
CA ASN A 66 10.93 -10.51 13.62
C ASN A 66 11.15 -11.62 12.59
N VAL A 67 12.39 -11.86 12.23
CA VAL A 67 12.82 -12.95 11.36
C VAL A 67 13.77 -13.86 12.15
N LYS A 68 13.30 -15.06 12.47
CA LYS A 68 14.11 -16.05 13.21
C LYS A 68 14.75 -15.51 14.51
N GLY A 69 13.99 -14.72 15.27
CA GLY A 69 14.45 -14.11 16.52
C GLY A 69 15.18 -12.77 16.36
N GLN A 70 15.48 -12.32 15.14
CA GLN A 70 16.14 -11.06 14.88
C GLN A 70 15.17 -10.01 14.36
N LYS A 71 15.23 -8.81 14.93
CA LYS A 71 14.47 -7.66 14.43
C LYS A 71 15.11 -7.11 13.16
N GLN A 72 14.30 -7.00 12.11
CA GLN A 72 14.68 -6.37 10.84
C GLN A 72 13.71 -5.24 10.51
N MET A 73 14.21 -4.16 9.95
CA MET A 73 13.40 -3.06 9.44
C MET A 73 13.19 -3.29 7.94
N VAL A 74 11.93 -3.31 7.51
CA VAL A 74 11.54 -3.53 6.11
C VAL A 74 10.89 -2.26 5.57
N ARG A 75 11.45 -1.74 4.48
CA ARG A 75 10.91 -0.63 3.68
C ARG A 75 10.18 -1.21 2.48
N LEU A 76 8.91 -0.86 2.34
CA LEU A 76 8.08 -1.30 1.23
C LEU A 76 8.58 -0.68 -0.08
N LEU A 77 8.92 -1.52 -1.07
CA LEU A 77 9.38 -1.09 -2.40
C LEU A 77 8.29 -0.34 -3.16
N LEU A 78 8.70 0.58 -4.02
CA LEU A 78 7.83 1.33 -4.93
C LEU A 78 6.71 2.11 -4.20
N LEU A 79 6.89 2.44 -2.94
CA LEU A 79 5.89 3.13 -2.13
C LEU A 79 6.52 4.32 -1.40
N ASP A 80 5.85 5.46 -1.44
CA ASP A 80 6.07 6.60 -0.55
C ASP A 80 4.75 7.01 0.08
N THR A 81 4.78 7.37 1.36
CA THR A 81 3.59 7.78 2.10
C THR A 81 3.81 9.17 2.71
N PRO A 82 2.74 9.97 2.93
CA PRO A 82 2.87 11.24 3.63
C PRO A 82 3.51 11.07 5.01
N GLU A 83 4.46 11.93 5.33
CA GLU A 83 5.18 11.90 6.61
C GLU A 83 4.27 12.21 7.79
N SER A 84 4.24 11.31 8.77
CA SER A 84 3.45 11.47 9.99
C SER A 84 4.21 12.26 11.06
N VAL A 85 5.48 11.96 11.22
CA VAL A 85 6.38 12.60 12.18
C VAL A 85 7.81 12.58 11.64
N SER A 86 8.37 13.75 11.39
CA SER A 86 9.78 13.88 11.06
C SER A 86 10.38 15.00 11.90
N GLN A 87 11.60 14.80 12.40
CA GLN A 87 12.35 15.87 13.07
C GLN A 87 12.70 17.02 12.12
N LYS A 88 12.63 16.80 10.82
CA LYS A 88 13.05 17.74 9.77
C LYS A 88 11.92 18.27 8.92
N ILE A 89 10.76 17.65 8.94
CA ILE A 89 9.62 17.97 8.06
C ILE A 89 8.36 18.06 8.93
N PRO A 90 7.58 19.14 8.83
CA PRO A 90 6.27 19.21 9.50
C PRO A 90 5.37 18.06 9.07
N PRO A 91 4.44 17.61 9.95
CA PRO A 91 3.45 16.60 9.58
C PRO A 91 2.70 17.03 8.31
N GLN A 92 2.59 16.13 7.36
CA GLN A 92 1.85 16.36 6.13
C GLN A 92 0.36 16.03 6.33
N LYS A 93 -0.49 16.58 5.45
CA LYS A 93 -1.88 16.12 5.34
C LYS A 93 -1.88 14.60 5.15
N MET A 94 -2.81 13.92 5.80
CA MET A 94 -2.89 12.45 5.82
C MET A 94 -1.62 11.75 6.34
N GLY A 95 -0.75 12.40 7.11
CA GLY A 95 0.49 11.77 7.58
C GLY A 95 0.27 10.59 8.52
N LYS A 96 -0.81 10.58 9.31
CA LYS A 96 -1.12 9.50 10.28
C LYS A 96 -1.95 8.36 9.69
N GLU A 97 -2.71 8.62 8.66
CA GLU A 97 -3.66 7.68 8.07
C GLU A 97 -2.97 6.46 7.46
N PRO A 98 -1.86 6.60 6.68
CA PRO A 98 -1.15 5.46 6.11
C PRO A 98 -0.62 4.49 7.18
N SER A 99 0.04 5.01 8.22
CA SER A 99 0.56 4.16 9.30
C SER A 99 -0.56 3.52 10.11
N SER A 100 -1.67 4.22 10.35
CA SER A 100 -2.85 3.68 11.02
C SER A 100 -3.54 2.58 10.20
N PHE A 101 -3.61 2.77 8.89
CA PHE A 101 -4.15 1.76 7.97
C PHE A 101 -3.25 0.52 7.95
N LEU A 102 -1.94 0.72 7.74
CA LEU A 102 -0.97 -0.38 7.71
C LEU A 102 -0.96 -1.16 9.02
N LYS A 103 -1.12 -0.48 10.16
CA LYS A 103 -1.24 -1.10 11.47
C LYS A 103 -2.45 -2.04 11.55
N LYS A 104 -3.62 -1.63 11.09
CA LYS A 104 -4.82 -2.47 11.05
C LYS A 104 -4.62 -3.71 10.18
N GLN A 105 -3.83 -3.60 9.11
CA GLN A 105 -3.57 -4.72 8.21
C GLN A 105 -2.56 -5.71 8.76
N LEU A 106 -1.52 -5.27 9.45
CA LEU A 106 -0.33 -6.07 9.70
C LEU A 106 0.05 -6.30 11.16
N GLU A 107 -0.43 -5.49 12.12
CA GLU A 107 0.05 -5.59 13.50
C GLU A 107 -0.12 -7.00 14.09
N GLY A 108 0.99 -7.58 14.55
CA GLY A 108 1.02 -8.92 15.14
C GLY A 108 0.87 -10.08 14.16
N LYS A 109 0.64 -9.80 12.86
CA LYS A 109 0.49 -10.84 11.85
C LYS A 109 1.84 -11.36 11.34
N SER A 110 1.77 -12.54 10.72
CA SER A 110 2.88 -13.07 9.92
C SER A 110 2.81 -12.51 8.52
N VAL A 111 3.96 -12.15 7.97
CA VAL A 111 4.10 -11.63 6.60
C VAL A 111 5.15 -12.43 5.84
N THR A 112 4.96 -12.49 4.53
CA THR A 112 6.00 -12.91 3.58
C THR A 112 6.51 -11.65 2.87
N PHE A 113 7.80 -11.41 2.90
CA PHE A 113 8.39 -10.35 2.10
C PHE A 113 9.34 -10.95 1.06
N VAL A 114 9.31 -10.35 -0.13
CA VAL A 114 10.00 -10.81 -1.33
C VAL A 114 11.00 -9.74 -1.73
N TYR A 115 12.27 -10.13 -1.79
CA TYR A 115 13.32 -9.27 -2.33
C TYR A 115 13.23 -9.25 -3.84
N ASP A 116 13.32 -8.07 -4.43
CA ASP A 116 13.42 -7.95 -5.88
C ASP A 116 14.87 -8.21 -6.36
N ARG A 117 15.11 -8.05 -7.65
CA ARG A 117 16.36 -8.42 -8.36
C ARG A 117 17.55 -7.50 -8.05
N GLY A 118 17.31 -6.34 -7.45
CA GLY A 118 18.31 -5.33 -7.11
C GLY A 118 18.82 -5.42 -5.69
N PRO A 119 19.37 -4.31 -5.16
CA PRO A 119 19.81 -4.22 -3.79
C PRO A 119 18.70 -4.60 -2.80
N LYS A 120 19.00 -5.50 -1.88
CA LYS A 120 18.06 -5.97 -0.85
C LYS A 120 18.02 -5.04 0.37
N GLU A 121 18.90 -4.07 0.43
CA GLU A 121 19.05 -3.17 1.57
C GLU A 121 19.40 -1.77 1.10
N ASP A 122 18.90 -0.77 1.78
CA ASP A 122 19.25 0.61 1.54
C ASP A 122 20.43 1.07 2.44
N LYS A 123 20.88 2.29 2.21
CA LYS A 123 21.99 2.89 2.98
C LYS A 123 21.70 3.09 4.48
N TYR A 124 20.48 2.88 4.92
CA TYR A 124 20.05 2.97 6.32
C TYR A 124 19.87 1.60 6.98
N GLY A 125 20.21 0.52 6.29
CA GLY A 125 20.07 -0.85 6.77
C GLY A 125 18.64 -1.39 6.72
N ARG A 126 17.71 -0.71 6.00
CA ARG A 126 16.36 -1.21 5.83
C ARG A 126 16.31 -2.22 4.68
N LYS A 127 15.64 -3.35 4.91
CA LYS A 127 15.41 -4.35 3.87
C LYS A 127 14.38 -3.81 2.88
N LEU A 128 14.66 -3.91 1.59
CA LEU A 128 13.81 -3.44 0.50
C LEU A 128 13.00 -4.61 -0.04
N ALA A 129 11.68 -4.60 0.11
CA ALA A 129 10.87 -5.76 -0.25
C ALA A 129 9.44 -5.41 -0.67
N TYR A 130 8.82 -6.34 -1.39
CA TYR A 130 7.38 -6.45 -1.52
C TYR A 130 6.85 -7.26 -0.34
N VAL A 131 5.76 -6.83 0.26
CA VAL A 131 5.19 -7.42 1.48
C VAL A 131 3.83 -8.03 1.17
N PHE A 132 3.65 -9.29 1.56
CA PHE A 132 2.40 -10.02 1.43
C PHE A 132 1.90 -10.47 2.81
N CYS A 133 0.60 -10.36 3.03
CA CYS A 133 -0.09 -10.80 4.24
C CYS A 133 -1.45 -11.38 3.88
N ASP A 134 -1.74 -12.60 4.33
CA ASP A 134 -3.03 -13.28 4.09
C ASP A 134 -3.43 -13.28 2.59
N GLY A 135 -2.47 -13.47 1.68
CA GLY A 135 -2.71 -13.46 0.24
C GLY A 135 -2.89 -12.07 -0.39
N ILE A 136 -2.62 -10.99 0.33
CA ILE A 136 -2.77 -9.62 -0.13
C ILE A 136 -1.39 -9.00 -0.33
N HIS A 137 -1.17 -8.36 -1.49
CA HIS A 137 0.01 -7.53 -1.74
C HIS A 137 -0.15 -6.17 -1.06
N ILE A 138 0.57 -5.96 0.02
CA ILE A 138 0.39 -4.80 0.89
C ILE A 138 0.86 -3.50 0.24
N ASN A 139 1.97 -3.50 -0.51
CA ASN A 139 2.45 -2.31 -1.20
C ASN A 139 1.40 -1.79 -2.19
N GLU A 140 0.81 -2.69 -2.98
CA GLU A 140 -0.26 -2.37 -3.92
C GLU A 140 -1.53 -1.89 -3.21
N LEU A 141 -1.94 -2.56 -2.13
CA LEU A 141 -3.09 -2.17 -1.34
C LEU A 141 -2.96 -0.74 -0.81
N MET A 142 -1.75 -0.35 -0.36
CA MET A 142 -1.48 1.01 0.11
C MET A 142 -1.67 2.05 -1.01
N VAL A 143 -1.15 1.77 -2.20
CA VAL A 143 -1.28 2.65 -3.37
C VAL A 143 -2.73 2.72 -3.84
N LYS A 144 -3.38 1.57 -4.03
CA LYS A 144 -4.77 1.46 -4.48
C LYS A 144 -5.76 2.17 -3.55
N SER A 145 -5.49 2.11 -2.24
CA SER A 145 -6.30 2.81 -1.22
C SER A 145 -5.98 4.30 -1.10
N GLY A 146 -5.04 4.82 -1.87
CA GLY A 146 -4.62 6.22 -1.84
C GLY A 146 -3.85 6.63 -0.58
N TYR A 147 -3.25 5.67 0.14
CA TYR A 147 -2.42 5.97 1.30
C TYR A 147 -0.95 6.24 0.95
N GLY A 148 -0.58 6.07 -0.31
CA GLY A 148 0.74 6.36 -0.81
C GLY A 148 0.75 6.52 -2.32
N ILE A 149 1.91 6.90 -2.84
CA ILE A 149 2.19 7.03 -4.27
C ILE A 149 3.34 6.11 -4.66
N ILE A 150 3.44 5.81 -5.95
CA ILE A 150 4.62 5.13 -6.46
C ILE A 150 5.79 6.11 -6.46
N ALA A 151 6.86 5.72 -5.76
CA ALA A 151 8.08 6.52 -5.70
C ALA A 151 9.33 5.62 -5.59
N TYR A 152 10.51 6.23 -5.61
CA TYR A 152 11.80 5.54 -5.50
C TYR A 152 11.97 4.41 -6.52
N ILE A 153 11.51 4.64 -7.76
CA ILE A 153 11.65 3.68 -8.86
C ILE A 153 13.12 3.55 -9.22
N SER A 154 13.71 2.42 -8.85
CA SER A 154 15.14 2.13 -9.09
C SER A 154 15.31 0.74 -9.68
N ARG A 155 15.71 0.66 -10.94
CA ARG A 155 16.00 -0.63 -11.58
C ARG A 155 17.18 -1.32 -10.89
N PRO A 156 17.16 -2.67 -10.75
CA PRO A 156 16.13 -3.58 -11.24
C PRO A 156 15.00 -3.89 -10.25
N ASN A 157 14.82 -3.14 -9.15
CA ASN A 157 13.75 -3.33 -8.16
C ASN A 157 12.39 -2.81 -8.70
N THR A 158 11.97 -3.34 -9.83
CA THR A 158 10.78 -2.89 -10.57
C THR A 158 9.96 -4.02 -11.18
N THR A 159 10.11 -5.24 -10.65
CA THR A 159 9.47 -6.44 -11.22
C THR A 159 7.96 -6.31 -11.33
N ILE A 160 7.29 -5.72 -10.33
CA ILE A 160 5.84 -5.54 -10.32
C ILE A 160 5.42 -4.06 -10.45
N LEU A 161 6.23 -3.26 -11.15
CA LEU A 161 5.93 -1.83 -11.33
C LEU A 161 4.68 -1.58 -12.18
N SER A 162 4.34 -2.48 -13.12
CA SER A 162 3.14 -2.38 -13.95
C SER A 162 1.86 -2.46 -13.11
N GLU A 163 1.78 -3.45 -12.25
CA GLU A 163 0.64 -3.68 -11.36
C GLU A 163 0.48 -2.53 -10.36
N MET A 164 1.59 -2.06 -9.83
CA MET A 164 1.60 -0.88 -8.95
C MET A 164 1.05 0.36 -9.66
N LYS A 165 1.39 0.57 -10.96
CA LYS A 165 0.87 1.68 -11.76
C LYS A 165 -0.62 1.56 -12.04
N GLU A 166 -1.12 0.37 -12.28
CA GLU A 166 -2.56 0.12 -12.45
C GLU A 166 -3.31 0.48 -11.17
N ALA A 167 -2.82 0.02 -10.01
CA ALA A 167 -3.38 0.35 -8.72
C ALA A 167 -3.37 1.87 -8.42
N GLU A 168 -2.29 2.57 -8.81
CA GLU A 168 -2.19 4.02 -8.66
C GLU A 168 -3.20 4.76 -9.56
N ASN A 169 -3.37 4.30 -10.80
CA ASN A 169 -4.35 4.88 -11.72
C ASN A 169 -5.78 4.71 -11.20
N GLU A 170 -6.13 3.53 -10.68
CA GLU A 170 -7.43 3.31 -10.04
C GLU A 170 -7.66 4.28 -8.86
N ALA A 171 -6.64 4.50 -8.03
CA ALA A 171 -6.72 5.45 -6.91
C ALA A 171 -6.91 6.90 -7.39
N LYS A 172 -6.24 7.31 -8.48
CA LYS A 172 -6.36 8.63 -9.11
C LYS A 172 -7.76 8.85 -9.68
N GLU A 173 -8.27 7.90 -10.45
CA GLU A 173 -9.61 7.97 -11.06
C GLU A 173 -10.69 8.05 -9.99
N SER A 174 -10.55 7.26 -8.93
CA SER A 174 -11.47 7.24 -7.78
C SER A 174 -11.29 8.43 -6.84
N LYS A 175 -10.24 9.23 -7.02
CA LYS A 175 -9.90 10.39 -6.17
C LYS A 175 -9.86 10.04 -4.68
N VAL A 176 -9.26 8.91 -4.33
CA VAL A 176 -9.18 8.45 -2.94
C VAL A 176 -7.88 8.89 -2.26
N GLY A 177 -7.92 9.05 -0.95
CA GLY A 177 -6.75 9.33 -0.13
C GLY A 177 -5.99 10.59 -0.58
N VAL A 178 -4.70 10.47 -0.82
CA VAL A 178 -3.83 11.59 -1.27
C VAL A 178 -4.31 12.24 -2.56
N TRP A 179 -4.99 11.47 -3.42
CA TRP A 179 -5.52 11.94 -4.70
C TRP A 179 -6.81 12.76 -4.57
N SER A 180 -7.47 12.73 -3.41
CA SER A 180 -8.63 13.58 -3.10
C SER A 180 -8.23 15.03 -2.80
N ILE A 181 -6.95 15.28 -2.51
CA ILE A 181 -6.43 16.58 -2.10
C ILE A 181 -5.78 17.27 -3.31
N LYS A 182 -6.47 18.26 -3.87
CA LYS A 182 -6.00 18.97 -5.06
C LYS A 182 -4.60 19.55 -4.86
N GLY A 183 -3.67 19.20 -5.76
CA GLY A 183 -2.31 19.72 -5.76
C GLY A 183 -1.40 19.14 -4.67
N PHE A 184 -1.86 18.18 -3.89
CA PHE A 184 -1.06 17.57 -2.83
C PHE A 184 0.06 16.68 -3.37
N VAL A 185 -0.20 15.93 -4.45
CA VAL A 185 0.79 15.10 -5.11
C VAL A 185 1.39 15.84 -6.31
N ASP A 186 2.72 15.91 -6.37
CA ASP A 186 3.46 16.29 -7.58
C ASP A 186 3.79 15.02 -8.37
N GLU A 187 2.96 14.73 -9.35
CA GLU A 187 3.09 13.53 -10.18
C GLU A 187 4.37 13.51 -11.02
N LYS A 188 4.86 14.69 -11.42
CA LYS A 188 6.07 14.81 -12.24
C LYS A 188 7.32 14.40 -11.48
N ASN A 189 7.40 14.80 -10.22
CA ASN A 189 8.57 14.54 -9.37
C ASN A 189 8.35 13.41 -8.36
N GLN A 190 7.16 12.78 -8.36
CA GLN A 190 6.80 11.67 -7.47
C GLN A 190 7.04 11.97 -5.99
N HIS A 191 6.49 13.08 -5.52
CA HIS A 191 6.56 13.50 -4.12
C HIS A 191 5.33 14.30 -3.70
N TYR A 192 5.22 14.57 -2.39
CA TYR A 192 4.15 15.39 -1.83
C TYR A 192 4.55 16.87 -1.77
N ASN A 193 3.65 17.75 -2.20
CA ASN A 193 3.85 19.18 -2.11
C ASN A 193 3.78 19.66 -0.66
N ARG A 194 4.85 20.32 -0.20
CA ARG A 194 4.98 20.76 1.20
C ARG A 194 4.16 22.01 1.53
N LYS A 195 3.76 22.78 0.50
CA LYS A 195 3.03 24.04 0.69
C LYS A 195 1.60 23.85 1.20
N ASP A 196 1.06 22.66 1.10
CA ASP A 196 -0.30 22.31 1.52
C ASP A 196 -0.33 21.53 2.84
N ALA A 197 0.76 21.55 3.60
CA ALA A 197 0.88 20.88 4.90
C ALA A 197 0.30 21.67 6.08
N ALA A 198 -0.53 22.67 5.81
CA ALA A 198 -1.21 23.47 6.84
C ALA A 198 -2.73 23.29 6.79
#